data_69cf1c104225fbbb88f81d1963c231d8
#
_entry.id   69cf1c104225fbbb88f81d1963c231d8
#
_cell.length_a   1.000
_cell.length_b   1.000
_cell.length_c   1.000
_cell.angle_alpha   90.00
_cell.angle_beta   90.00
_cell.angle_gamma   90.00
#
_symmetry.space_group_name_H-M   'P 1'
#
loop_
_entity.id
_entity.type
_entity.pdbx_description
1 polymer ?
#
loop_
_entity_poly.entity_id
_entity_poly.type
_entity_poly.pdbx_seq_one_letter_code
_entity_poly.pdbx_strand_id
1 'polypeptide(L)'
;LWRLGSNPPLVLLAHGRFEALDERWNCDGLGWKKPTDLEPACLQKGAFVWHWSGPRKPWLADGLYPQLWWPHVRDARCLLGLPGVPLNVTR
;
A
#
# COMPACT_ATOMS: atom_id res chain seq x y z
N LEU A 1 -22.32 12.50 -0.73
CA LEU A 1 -22.50 11.76 0.52
C LEU A 1 -21.26 11.01 0.96
N TRP A 2 -20.67 10.22 0.08
CA TRP A 2 -19.53 9.35 0.40
C TRP A 2 -18.26 9.91 -0.22
N ARG A 3 -17.44 10.60 0.58
CA ARG A 3 -16.22 11.27 0.08
C ARG A 3 -15.09 10.29 -0.24
N LEU A 4 -15.14 9.09 0.33
CA LEU A 4 -14.10 8.07 0.17
C LEU A 4 -14.53 6.95 -0.79
N GLY A 5 -15.41 7.24 -1.72
CA GLY A 5 -15.84 6.30 -2.74
C GLY A 5 -16.84 5.26 -2.24
N SER A 6 -16.73 4.03 -2.72
CA SER A 6 -17.69 2.96 -2.45
C SER A 6 -17.45 2.19 -1.17
N ASN A 7 -16.30 2.36 -0.51
CA ASN A 7 -15.95 1.53 0.66
C ASN A 7 -16.92 1.69 1.84
N PRO A 8 -17.30 2.91 2.29
CA PRO A 8 -18.23 3.05 3.40
C PRO A 8 -19.59 2.36 3.16
N PRO A 9 -20.26 2.53 2.01
CA PRO A 9 -21.51 1.80 1.77
C PRO A 9 -21.32 0.29 1.69
N LEU A 10 -20.19 -0.21 1.16
CA LEU A 10 -19.91 -1.64 1.14
C LEU A 10 -19.74 -2.20 2.55
N VAL A 11 -19.09 -1.49 3.45
CA VAL A 11 -18.95 -1.90 4.86
C VAL A 11 -20.31 -2.01 5.52
N LEU A 12 -21.21 -1.06 5.27
CA LEU A 12 -22.56 -1.11 5.83
C LEU A 12 -23.34 -2.32 5.32
N LEU A 13 -23.27 -2.60 4.02
CA LEU A 13 -23.95 -3.74 3.41
C LEU A 13 -23.41 -5.08 3.90
N ALA A 14 -22.11 -5.16 4.14
CA ALA A 14 -21.45 -6.39 4.58
C ALA A 14 -21.47 -6.59 6.09
N HIS A 15 -22.06 -5.69 6.86
CA HIS A 15 -22.06 -5.74 8.32
C HIS A 15 -22.52 -7.10 8.84
N GLY A 16 -21.68 -7.75 9.63
CA GLY A 16 -21.96 -9.06 10.20
C GLY A 16 -21.91 -10.21 9.18
N ARG A 17 -21.52 -9.96 7.92
CA ARG A 17 -21.55 -10.95 6.83
C ARG A 17 -20.20 -11.10 6.12
N PHE A 18 -19.10 -10.79 6.81
CA PHE A 18 -17.76 -10.93 6.24
C PHE A 18 -16.85 -11.61 7.23
N GLU A 19 -15.77 -12.18 6.71
CA GLU A 19 -14.67 -12.71 7.49
C GLU A 19 -13.47 -11.79 7.36
N ALA A 20 -12.78 -11.52 8.47
CA ALA A 20 -11.56 -10.75 8.44
C ALA A 20 -10.39 -11.65 8.01
N LEU A 21 -9.59 -11.17 7.08
CA LEU A 21 -8.33 -11.81 6.71
C LEU A 21 -7.22 -11.31 7.64
N ASP A 22 -6.14 -12.09 7.72
CA ASP A 22 -4.91 -11.62 8.36
C ASP A 22 -4.48 -10.29 7.74
N GLU A 23 -3.97 -9.36 8.58
CA GLU A 23 -3.53 -8.03 8.11
C GLU A 23 -2.45 -8.10 7.02
N ARG A 24 -1.71 -9.20 6.93
CA ARG A 24 -0.69 -9.40 5.90
C ARG A 24 -1.26 -9.45 4.48
N TRP A 25 -2.55 -9.69 4.32
CA TRP A 25 -3.22 -9.62 3.03
C TRP A 25 -3.53 -8.19 2.58
N ASN A 26 -3.39 -7.23 3.47
CA ASN A 26 -3.52 -5.82 3.16
C ASN A 26 -2.75 -4.99 4.20
N CYS A 27 -1.44 -4.93 4.06
CA CYS A 27 -0.61 -4.08 4.91
C CYS A 27 -0.80 -2.63 4.47
N ASP A 28 -1.78 -1.98 5.06
CA ASP A 28 -2.35 -0.71 4.61
C ASP A 28 -1.77 0.50 5.34
N GLY A 29 -2.05 1.67 4.79
CA GLY A 29 -1.66 2.94 5.40
C GLY A 29 -0.22 3.33 5.18
N LEU A 30 0.47 2.70 4.24
CA LEU A 30 1.90 2.92 4.02
C LEU A 30 2.21 4.30 3.40
N GLY A 31 1.21 5.00 2.90
CA GLY A 31 1.33 6.37 2.40
C GLY A 31 1.08 7.45 3.45
N TRP A 32 0.80 7.06 4.69
CA TRP A 32 0.58 7.97 5.81
C TRP A 32 1.76 7.90 6.78
N LYS A 33 2.35 9.06 7.12
CA LYS A 33 3.38 9.12 8.15
C LYS A 33 2.72 8.93 9.53
N LYS A 34 3.22 7.98 10.30
CA LYS A 34 2.70 7.64 11.62
C LYS A 34 3.81 7.59 12.64
N PRO A 35 3.51 7.83 13.95
CA PRO A 35 4.44 7.51 15.02
C PRO A 35 4.81 6.01 14.98
N THR A 36 6.02 5.69 15.43
CA THR A 36 6.56 4.32 15.36
C THR A 36 5.66 3.29 16.05
N ASP A 37 5.04 3.67 17.16
CA ASP A 37 4.15 2.79 17.93
C ASP A 37 2.80 2.52 17.24
N LEU A 38 2.46 3.30 16.20
CA LEU A 38 1.25 3.13 15.41
C LEU A 38 1.51 2.51 14.05
N GLU A 39 2.75 2.14 13.74
CA GLU A 39 3.04 1.42 12.50
C GLU A 39 2.43 0.02 12.51
N PRO A 40 1.89 -0.44 11.37
CA PRO A 40 1.30 -1.77 11.32
C PRO A 40 2.35 -2.86 11.54
N ALA A 41 1.95 -3.90 12.29
CA ALA A 41 2.84 -5.03 12.59
C ALA A 41 3.33 -5.75 11.33
N CYS A 42 2.57 -5.70 10.25
CA CYS A 42 2.95 -6.32 8.97
C CYS A 42 4.21 -5.71 8.35
N LEU A 43 4.64 -4.51 8.75
CA LEU A 43 5.94 -3.99 8.32
C LEU A 43 7.11 -4.86 8.78
N GLN A 44 7.00 -5.47 9.95
CA GLN A 44 8.04 -6.36 10.50
C GLN A 44 7.79 -7.81 10.12
N LYS A 45 6.54 -8.25 10.13
CA LYS A 45 6.17 -9.63 9.82
C LYS A 45 6.28 -9.96 8.34
N GLY A 46 6.25 -8.95 7.48
CA GLY A 46 6.10 -9.11 6.05
C GLY A 46 4.63 -9.17 5.65
N ALA A 47 4.35 -8.89 4.40
CA ALA A 47 3.00 -8.88 3.89
C ALA A 47 2.90 -9.61 2.55
N PHE A 48 1.70 -10.12 2.25
CA PHE A 48 1.38 -10.65 0.93
C PHE A 48 0.96 -9.53 -0.01
N VAL A 49 0.36 -8.48 0.53
CA VAL A 49 -0.04 -7.28 -0.23
C VAL A 49 0.37 -6.03 0.55
N TRP A 50 1.12 -5.16 -0.11
CA TRP A 50 1.53 -3.86 0.42
C TRP A 50 0.64 -2.78 -0.19
N HIS A 51 0.01 -1.96 0.66
CA HIS A 51 -0.97 -0.98 0.20
C HIS A 51 -0.63 0.43 0.70
N TRP A 52 -0.29 1.32 -0.23
CA TRP A 52 0.00 2.72 0.07
C TRP A 52 -1.25 3.58 -0.05
N SER A 53 -2.20 3.42 0.85
CA SER A 53 -3.21 4.47 1.04
C SER A 53 -2.52 5.70 1.64
N GLY A 54 -3.00 6.87 1.29
CA GLY A 54 -2.41 8.13 1.73
C GLY A 54 -1.57 8.82 0.65
N PRO A 55 -1.16 10.08 0.89
CA PRO A 55 -0.58 10.93 -0.15
C PRO A 55 0.90 10.64 -0.45
N ARG A 56 1.63 9.96 0.45
CA ARG A 56 3.07 9.73 0.28
C ARG A 56 3.34 8.42 -0.43
N LYS A 57 3.00 8.38 -1.71
CA LYS A 57 3.18 7.19 -2.54
C LYS A 57 4.66 6.86 -2.71
N PRO A 58 5.03 5.57 -2.83
CA PRO A 58 6.43 5.14 -2.79
C PRO A 58 7.27 5.63 -3.97
N TRP A 59 6.65 6.03 -5.07
CA TRP A 59 7.35 6.56 -6.25
C TRP A 59 7.60 8.06 -6.17
N LEU A 60 7.10 8.76 -5.16
CA LEU A 60 7.26 10.20 -4.99
C LEU A 60 8.53 10.52 -4.20
N ALA A 61 9.03 11.75 -4.37
CA ALA A 61 10.24 12.19 -3.67
C ALA A 61 10.08 12.15 -2.15
N ASP A 62 8.87 12.47 -1.65
CA ASP A 62 8.53 12.40 -0.22
C ASP A 62 7.82 11.09 0.15
N GLY A 63 7.89 10.10 -0.71
CA GLY A 63 7.25 8.81 -0.50
C GLY A 63 7.79 8.04 0.69
N LEU A 64 6.93 7.21 1.28
CA LEU A 64 7.30 6.35 2.40
C LEU A 64 7.56 4.93 1.92
N TYR A 65 8.50 4.27 2.57
CA TYR A 65 8.83 2.86 2.33
C TYR A 65 9.11 2.53 0.85
N PRO A 66 9.88 3.34 0.11
CA PRO A 66 10.15 3.04 -1.29
C PRO A 66 10.90 1.72 -1.49
N GLN A 67 11.65 1.29 -0.47
CA GLN A 67 12.40 0.03 -0.49
C GLN A 67 11.49 -1.21 -0.54
N LEU A 68 10.24 -1.09 -0.12
CA LEU A 68 9.26 -2.19 -0.21
C LEU A 68 8.60 -2.26 -1.59
N TRP A 69 8.65 -1.18 -2.35
CA TRP A 69 7.94 -1.05 -3.63
C TRP A 69 8.84 -1.32 -4.84
N TRP A 70 10.04 -0.76 -4.86
CA TRP A 70 10.94 -0.83 -6.00
C TRP A 70 11.28 -2.25 -6.47
N PRO A 71 11.47 -3.25 -5.58
CA PRO A 71 11.74 -4.62 -6.03
C PRO A 71 10.62 -5.17 -6.92
N HIS A 72 9.36 -4.89 -6.58
CA HIS A 72 8.20 -5.33 -7.36
C HIS A 72 8.12 -4.63 -8.71
N VAL A 73 8.46 -3.36 -8.77
CA VAL A 73 8.50 -2.62 -10.03
C VAL A 73 9.59 -3.18 -10.94
N ARG A 74 10.77 -3.45 -10.42
CA ARG A 74 11.86 -4.06 -11.20
C ARG A 74 11.45 -5.41 -11.76
N ASP A 75 10.84 -6.25 -10.94
CA ASP A 75 10.38 -7.57 -11.35
C ASP A 75 9.31 -7.47 -12.44
N ALA A 76 8.33 -6.60 -12.27
CA ALA A 76 7.28 -6.40 -13.25
C ALA A 76 7.83 -5.89 -14.58
N ARG A 77 8.76 -4.95 -14.55
CA ARG A 77 9.38 -4.42 -15.77
C ARG A 77 10.22 -5.47 -16.48
N CYS A 78 10.94 -6.30 -15.74
CA CYS A 78 11.69 -7.41 -16.29
C CYS A 78 10.78 -8.39 -17.02
N LEU A 79 9.68 -8.79 -16.38
CA LEU A 79 8.70 -9.70 -16.95
C LEU A 79 8.03 -9.14 -18.21
N LEU A 80 7.84 -7.82 -18.27
CA LEU A 80 7.21 -7.14 -19.40
C LEU A 80 8.21 -6.73 -20.48
N GLY A 81 9.51 -6.96 -20.27
CA GLY A 81 10.54 -6.55 -21.21
C GLY A 81 10.70 -5.05 -21.35
N LEU A 82 10.32 -4.29 -20.32
CA LEU A 82 10.38 -2.81 -20.35
C LEU A 82 11.75 -2.31 -19.90
N PRO A 83 12.19 -1.10 -20.35
CA PRO A 83 13.44 -0.51 -19.88
C PRO A 83 13.39 -0.19 -18.39
N GLY A 84 14.57 -0.09 -17.75
CA GLY A 84 14.69 0.27 -16.36
C GLY A 84 14.05 1.61 -16.02
N VAL A 85 13.67 1.81 -14.76
CA VAL A 85 13.06 3.05 -14.25
C VAL A 85 14.03 3.70 -13.28
N PRO A 86 14.18 5.05 -13.32
CA PRO A 86 14.90 5.75 -12.26
C PRO A 86 14.32 5.44 -10.88
N LEU A 87 15.19 5.33 -9.87
CA LEU A 87 14.77 5.04 -8.49
C LEU A 87 13.96 6.18 -7.87
N ASN A 88 14.14 7.40 -8.35
CA ASN A 88 13.47 8.57 -7.82
C ASN A 88 12.59 9.18 -8.93
N VAL A 89 11.28 8.99 -8.76
CA VAL A 89 10.30 9.65 -9.60
C VAL A 89 9.66 10.77 -8.81
N THR A 90 9.76 11.99 -9.30
CA THR A 90 9.14 13.15 -8.67
C THR A 90 7.76 13.41 -9.27
N ARG A 91 6.97 14.15 -8.49
CA ARG A 91 5.64 14.58 -8.94
C ARG A 91 5.69 15.44 -10.18
#